data_2aa8d8576a7388d5a4759ecdc8d72e0c
#
_entry.id   2aa8d8576a7388d5a4759ecdc8d72e0c
#
_cell.length_a   1.000
_cell.length_b   1.000
_cell.length_c   1.000
_cell.angle_alpha   90.00
_cell.angle_beta   90.00
_cell.angle_gamma   90.00
#
_symmetry.space_group_name_H-M   'P 1'
#
loop_
_entity.id
_entity.type
_entity.pdbx_description
1 polymer ?
#
loop_
_entity_poly.entity_id
_entity_poly.type
_entity_poly.pdbx_seq_one_letter_code
_entity_poly.pdbx_strand_id
1 'polypeptide(L)'
;LSVRTFDIKTSLEKLVRLYHVPEGKDVAIETHFSSETLVTADPVHVSNIISNLIENAVKYSGKSVHIVVDCLLQDHQLTIRVSDDGIGIPVSEQNRVFDKFYRGSNLPDRSLPGIGLGLSYVKLLVEAHHGSISLNSQAGKGTMIEINIPQ
;
A
#
# COMPACT_ATOMS: atom_id res chain seq x y z
N LEU A 1 -14.06 -12.86 -6.86
CA LEU A 1 -14.29 -11.84 -5.84
C LEU A 1 -15.50 -12.21 -4.98
N SER A 2 -15.38 -11.97 -3.69
CA SER A 2 -16.49 -12.07 -2.75
C SER A 2 -16.82 -10.68 -2.22
N VAL A 3 -17.47 -9.90 -3.06
CA VAL A 3 -17.80 -8.50 -2.75
C VAL A 3 -18.91 -8.43 -1.71
N ARG A 4 -18.69 -7.60 -0.68
CA ARG A 4 -19.69 -7.31 0.35
C ARG A 4 -19.43 -5.94 0.98
N THR A 5 -20.39 -5.45 1.73
CA THR A 5 -20.22 -4.22 2.52
C THR A 5 -19.57 -4.55 3.85
N PHE A 6 -18.54 -3.81 4.20
CA PHE A 6 -17.82 -3.99 5.47
C PHE A 6 -17.22 -2.66 5.92
N ASP A 7 -16.82 -2.60 7.19
CA ASP A 7 -16.20 -1.41 7.76
C ASP A 7 -14.68 -1.46 7.55
N ILE A 8 -14.18 -0.62 6.64
CA ILE A 8 -12.75 -0.58 6.32
C ILE A 8 -11.92 -0.07 7.50
N LYS A 9 -12.49 0.78 8.36
CA LYS A 9 -11.78 1.28 9.53
C LYS A 9 -11.45 0.13 10.49
N THR A 10 -12.43 -0.71 10.79
CA THR A 10 -12.23 -1.89 11.65
C THR A 10 -11.19 -2.83 11.05
N SER A 11 -11.28 -3.08 9.75
CA SER A 11 -10.34 -3.96 9.05
C SER A 11 -8.92 -3.44 9.09
N LEU A 12 -8.73 -2.14 8.82
CA LEU A 12 -7.40 -1.53 8.82
C LEU A 12 -6.81 -1.45 10.21
N GLU A 13 -7.59 -1.09 11.21
CA GLU A 13 -7.11 -1.03 12.59
C GLU A 13 -6.62 -2.41 13.07
N LYS A 14 -7.34 -3.46 12.70
CA LYS A 14 -6.92 -4.83 13.01
C LYS A 14 -5.63 -5.19 12.29
N LEU A 15 -5.52 -4.86 11.01
CA LEU A 15 -4.34 -5.14 10.21
C LEU A 15 -3.10 -4.46 10.80
N VAL A 16 -3.23 -3.19 11.17
CA VAL A 16 -2.12 -2.42 11.76
C VAL A 16 -1.73 -3.00 13.11
N ARG A 17 -2.71 -3.34 13.95
CA ARG A 17 -2.45 -3.91 15.28
C ARG A 17 -1.72 -5.24 15.20
N LEU A 18 -2.00 -6.05 14.19
CA LEU A 18 -1.41 -7.37 14.01
C LEU A 18 -0.16 -7.37 13.12
N TYR A 19 0.22 -6.21 12.58
CA TYR A 19 1.39 -6.12 11.73
C TYR A 19 2.66 -6.46 12.51
N HIS A 20 3.48 -7.35 11.96
CA HIS A 20 4.73 -7.76 12.57
C HIS A 20 5.89 -6.93 11.98
N VAL A 21 6.45 -6.05 12.82
CA VAL A 21 7.57 -5.20 12.41
C VAL A 21 8.84 -6.05 12.27
N PRO A 22 9.54 -5.96 11.12
CA PRO A 22 10.79 -6.69 10.96
C PRO A 22 11.84 -6.26 11.99
N GLU A 23 12.65 -7.21 12.43
CA GLU A 23 13.73 -6.93 13.37
C GLU A 23 14.67 -5.86 12.81
N GLY A 24 15.06 -4.91 13.66
CA GLY A 24 15.97 -3.83 13.27
C GLY A 24 15.32 -2.65 12.56
N LYS A 25 14.01 -2.66 12.42
CA LYS A 25 13.25 -1.56 11.80
C LYS A 25 12.37 -0.89 12.84
N ASP A 26 12.28 0.46 12.76
CA ASP A 26 11.29 1.24 13.49
C ASP A 26 10.20 1.65 12.50
N VAL A 27 8.97 1.19 12.70
CA VAL A 27 7.84 1.47 11.82
C VAL A 27 6.75 2.15 12.61
N ALA A 28 6.37 3.37 12.20
CA ALA A 28 5.22 4.08 12.74
C ALA A 28 4.15 4.14 11.65
N ILE A 29 2.94 3.72 11.97
CA ILE A 29 1.81 3.72 11.03
C ILE A 29 0.71 4.63 11.58
N GLU A 30 0.38 5.65 10.80
CA GLU A 30 -0.69 6.60 11.11
C GLU A 30 -1.85 6.34 10.14
N THR A 31 -3.08 6.37 10.64
CA THR A 31 -4.27 6.08 9.83
C THR A 31 -5.26 7.23 9.90
N HIS A 32 -5.89 7.52 8.76
CA HIS A 32 -6.94 8.54 8.65
C HIS A 32 -8.13 8.00 7.86
N PHE A 33 -9.33 8.37 8.29
CA PHE A 33 -10.57 7.89 7.68
C PHE A 33 -11.52 9.06 7.45
N SER A 34 -12.33 8.98 6.39
CA SER A 34 -13.49 9.83 6.24
C SER A 34 -14.55 9.48 7.30
N SER A 35 -15.57 10.32 7.47
CA SER A 35 -16.64 10.06 8.44
C SER A 35 -17.39 8.77 8.12
N GLU A 36 -17.60 8.45 6.84
CA GLU A 36 -18.19 7.18 6.40
C GLU A 36 -17.08 6.19 6.12
N THR A 37 -17.19 4.97 6.69
CA THR A 37 -16.19 3.93 6.55
C THR A 37 -16.75 2.59 6.06
N LEU A 38 -18.05 2.51 5.77
CA LEU A 38 -18.64 1.32 5.18
C LEU A 38 -18.38 1.33 3.67
N VAL A 39 -17.69 0.32 3.18
CA VAL A 39 -17.30 0.21 1.78
C VAL A 39 -17.77 -1.11 1.19
N THR A 40 -17.90 -1.15 -0.13
CA THR A 40 -18.30 -2.34 -0.89
C THR A 40 -17.11 -2.82 -1.71
N ALA A 41 -16.56 -3.96 -1.34
CA ALA A 41 -15.40 -4.56 -1.98
C ALA A 41 -15.22 -5.98 -1.45
N ASP A 42 -14.19 -6.66 -1.91
CA ASP A 42 -13.79 -7.94 -1.33
C ASP A 42 -12.88 -7.65 -0.12
N PRO A 43 -13.32 -7.94 1.12
CA PRO A 43 -12.54 -7.60 2.31
C PRO A 43 -11.16 -8.25 2.36
N VAL A 44 -11.04 -9.49 1.88
CA VAL A 44 -9.76 -10.20 1.87
C VAL A 44 -8.80 -9.53 0.90
N HIS A 45 -9.29 -9.17 -0.28
CA HIS A 45 -8.46 -8.50 -1.29
C HIS A 45 -8.05 -7.10 -0.84
N VAL A 46 -8.94 -6.35 -0.22
CA VAL A 46 -8.60 -5.01 0.31
C VAL A 46 -7.52 -5.13 1.39
N SER A 47 -7.65 -6.11 2.29
CA SER A 47 -6.61 -6.35 3.31
C SER A 47 -5.27 -6.71 2.67
N ASN A 48 -5.28 -7.54 1.64
CA ASN A 48 -4.06 -7.92 0.92
C ASN A 48 -3.43 -6.73 0.20
N ILE A 49 -4.25 -5.87 -0.40
CA ILE A 49 -3.76 -4.63 -1.02
C ILE A 49 -3.02 -3.78 0.02
N ILE A 50 -3.68 -3.48 1.13
CA ILE A 50 -3.11 -2.58 2.14
C ILE A 50 -1.87 -3.20 2.78
N SER A 51 -1.88 -4.48 3.12
CA SER A 51 -0.72 -5.11 3.72
C SER A 51 0.48 -5.15 2.77
N ASN A 52 0.26 -5.39 1.48
CA ASN A 52 1.33 -5.34 0.49
C ASN A 52 1.91 -3.93 0.34
N LEU A 53 1.06 -2.90 0.39
CA LEU A 53 1.54 -1.52 0.31
C LEU A 53 2.35 -1.14 1.54
N ILE A 54 1.93 -1.57 2.73
CA ILE A 54 2.70 -1.34 3.96
C ILE A 54 4.04 -2.08 3.90
N GLU A 55 4.04 -3.34 3.50
CA GLU A 55 5.28 -4.11 3.36
C GLU A 55 6.23 -3.44 2.36
N ASN A 56 5.70 -2.93 1.26
CA ASN A 56 6.50 -2.24 0.26
C ASN A 56 7.13 -0.97 0.84
N ALA A 57 6.37 -0.20 1.62
CA ALA A 57 6.89 1.00 2.29
C ALA A 57 8.02 0.65 3.25
N VAL A 58 7.91 -0.46 3.97
CA VAL A 58 8.96 -0.92 4.89
C VAL A 58 10.21 -1.37 4.13
N LYS A 59 10.04 -2.07 2.99
CA LYS A 59 11.17 -2.49 2.16
C LYS A 59 11.97 -1.32 1.62
N TYR A 60 11.28 -0.27 1.17
CA TYR A 60 11.90 0.94 0.62
C TYR A 60 12.15 1.98 1.70
N SER A 61 12.61 1.53 2.87
CA SER A 61 12.96 2.39 3.98
C SER A 61 14.34 2.05 4.51
N GLY A 62 14.93 2.99 5.23
CA GLY A 62 16.14 2.72 6.00
C GLY A 62 15.78 2.08 7.33
N LYS A 63 16.43 2.53 8.42
CA LYS A 63 16.22 1.99 9.76
C LYS A 63 14.83 2.31 10.30
N SER A 64 14.29 3.48 9.95
CA SER A 64 12.97 3.90 10.42
C SER A 64 12.13 4.41 9.26
N VAL A 65 10.80 4.28 9.37
CA VAL A 65 9.87 4.79 8.39
C VAL A 65 8.56 5.21 9.07
N HIS A 66 8.01 6.33 8.61
CA HIS A 66 6.68 6.79 8.99
C HIS A 66 5.75 6.53 7.79
N ILE A 67 4.71 5.75 8.02
CA ILE A 67 3.74 5.38 7.00
C ILE A 67 2.39 6.00 7.35
N VAL A 68 1.76 6.66 6.38
CA VAL A 68 0.42 7.22 6.54
C VAL A 68 -0.52 6.49 5.61
N VAL A 69 -1.60 5.94 6.16
CA VAL A 69 -2.65 5.26 5.39
C VAL A 69 -3.93 6.06 5.49
N ASP A 70 -4.40 6.56 4.36
CA ASP A 70 -5.68 7.27 4.26
C ASP A 70 -6.69 6.37 3.57
N CYS A 71 -7.88 6.25 4.15
CA CYS A 71 -9.02 5.56 3.55
C CYS A 71 -10.18 6.53 3.51
N LEU A 72 -10.46 7.06 2.32
CA LEU A 72 -11.43 8.14 2.13
C LEU A 72 -12.55 7.67 1.21
N LEU A 73 -13.78 7.74 1.70
CA LEU A 73 -14.97 7.43 0.91
C LEU A 73 -15.63 8.72 0.51
N GLN A 74 -15.62 9.05 -0.79
CA GLN A 74 -16.13 10.30 -1.31
C GLN A 74 -16.55 10.13 -2.78
N ASP A 75 -17.68 10.71 -3.17
CA ASP A 75 -18.17 10.72 -4.54
C ASP A 75 -18.26 9.31 -5.16
N HIS A 76 -18.82 8.37 -4.39
CA HIS A 76 -18.98 6.96 -4.81
C HIS A 76 -17.66 6.29 -5.18
N GLN A 77 -16.58 6.70 -4.51
CA GLN A 77 -15.25 6.17 -4.74
C GLN A 77 -14.54 5.97 -3.41
N LEU A 78 -13.89 4.81 -3.25
CA LEU A 78 -12.99 4.55 -2.15
C LEU A 78 -11.57 4.89 -2.61
N THR A 79 -10.93 5.82 -1.93
CA THR A 79 -9.51 6.14 -2.15
C THR A 79 -8.70 5.58 -1.00
N ILE A 80 -7.74 4.72 -1.31
CA ILE A 80 -6.76 4.22 -0.35
C ILE A 80 -5.40 4.79 -0.75
N ARG A 81 -4.78 5.52 0.16
CA ARG A 81 -3.49 6.17 -0.11
C ARG A 81 -2.50 5.74 0.95
N VAL A 82 -1.37 5.17 0.53
CA VAL A 82 -0.29 4.77 1.43
C VAL A 82 0.93 5.61 1.09
N SER A 83 1.35 6.44 2.03
CA SER A 83 2.48 7.35 1.88
C SER A 83 3.58 6.97 2.86
N ASP A 84 4.83 7.03 2.43
CA ASP A 84 5.97 6.79 3.30
C ASP A 84 7.04 7.86 3.09
N ASP A 85 7.89 8.02 4.09
CA ASP A 85 9.06 8.91 4.05
C ASP A 85 10.36 8.14 3.80
N GLY A 86 10.27 7.03 3.08
CA GLY A 86 11.40 6.17 2.77
C GLY A 86 12.33 6.73 1.70
N ILE A 87 13.05 5.83 1.05
CA ILE A 87 14.10 6.22 0.08
C ILE A 87 13.55 6.70 -1.26
N GLY A 88 12.27 6.47 -1.53
CA GLY A 88 11.68 6.79 -2.82
C GLY A 88 12.13 5.85 -3.93
N ILE A 89 11.63 6.11 -5.13
CA ILE A 89 11.89 5.29 -6.32
C ILE A 89 12.44 6.21 -7.40
N PRO A 90 13.60 5.89 -7.99
CA PRO A 90 14.15 6.69 -9.09
C PRO A 90 13.17 6.80 -10.27
N VAL A 91 13.09 7.96 -10.89
CA VAL A 91 12.19 8.21 -12.02
C VAL A 91 12.37 7.16 -13.11
N SER A 92 13.60 6.76 -13.38
CA SER A 92 13.93 5.77 -14.41
C SER A 92 13.33 4.38 -14.14
N GLU A 93 12.92 4.10 -12.91
CA GLU A 93 12.39 2.79 -12.53
C GLU A 93 10.88 2.82 -12.22
N GLN A 94 10.27 3.99 -12.13
CA GLN A 94 8.87 4.11 -11.68
C GLN A 94 7.87 3.42 -12.60
N ASN A 95 8.14 3.34 -13.89
CA ASN A 95 7.26 2.66 -14.85
C ASN A 95 7.35 1.13 -14.78
N ARG A 96 8.29 0.59 -14.02
CA ARG A 96 8.54 -0.85 -13.92
C ARG A 96 8.11 -1.45 -12.58
N VAL A 97 7.73 -0.62 -11.60
CA VAL A 97 7.47 -1.09 -10.23
C VAL A 97 6.28 -2.05 -10.15
N PHE A 98 5.38 -2.02 -11.13
CA PHE A 98 4.23 -2.92 -11.19
C PHE A 98 4.50 -4.20 -12.00
N ASP A 99 5.69 -4.32 -12.56
CA ASP A 99 6.07 -5.53 -13.30
C ASP A 99 6.37 -6.67 -12.35
N LYS A 100 6.01 -7.90 -12.75
CA LYS A 100 6.34 -9.09 -11.98
C LYS A 100 7.85 -9.22 -11.83
N PHE A 101 8.28 -9.67 -10.65
CA PHE A 101 9.69 -9.92 -10.31
C PHE A 101 10.58 -8.68 -10.28
N TYR A 102 9.98 -7.47 -10.44
CA TYR A 102 10.77 -6.25 -10.35
C TYR A 102 11.18 -5.99 -8.90
N ARG A 103 12.47 -5.66 -8.70
CA ARG A 103 13.02 -5.20 -7.43
C ARG A 103 13.89 -3.99 -7.71
N GLY A 104 13.65 -2.89 -6.99
CA GLY A 104 14.38 -1.66 -7.21
C GLY A 104 15.88 -1.80 -6.98
N SER A 105 16.67 -1.08 -7.78
CA SER A 105 18.12 -1.08 -7.68
C SER A 105 18.63 -0.41 -6.40
N ASN A 106 17.83 0.49 -5.82
CA ASN A 106 18.18 1.24 -4.61
C ASN A 106 17.62 0.62 -3.33
N LEU A 107 17.15 -0.63 -3.38
CA LEU A 107 16.59 -1.30 -2.21
C LEU A 107 17.66 -1.41 -1.13
N PRO A 108 17.43 -0.86 0.10
CA PRO A 108 18.47 -0.81 1.16
C PRO A 108 18.93 -2.19 1.62
N ASP A 109 18.04 -3.15 1.68
CA ASP A 109 18.34 -4.51 2.11
C ASP A 109 17.78 -5.50 1.11
N ARG A 110 18.63 -5.97 0.21
CA ARG A 110 18.25 -6.92 -0.82
C ARG A 110 18.08 -8.35 -0.29
N SER A 111 18.46 -8.58 0.98
CA SER A 111 18.23 -9.88 1.62
C SER A 111 16.80 -10.02 2.16
N LEU A 112 16.02 -8.92 2.22
CA LEU A 112 14.64 -8.98 2.65
C LEU A 112 13.83 -9.89 1.73
N PRO A 113 12.93 -10.72 2.29
CA PRO A 113 12.13 -11.62 1.48
C PRO A 113 11.25 -10.83 0.51
N GLY A 114 11.11 -11.38 -0.69
CA GLY A 114 10.30 -10.77 -1.74
C GLY A 114 10.86 -11.11 -3.11
N ILE A 115 9.99 -11.55 -4.00
CA ILE A 115 10.35 -11.91 -5.35
C ILE A 115 9.82 -10.91 -6.39
N GLY A 116 9.45 -9.68 -5.92
CA GLY A 116 8.98 -8.63 -6.79
C GLY A 116 7.54 -8.82 -7.28
N LEU A 117 6.70 -9.53 -6.51
CA LEU A 117 5.30 -9.76 -6.88
C LEU A 117 4.32 -8.80 -6.19
N GLY A 118 4.75 -8.10 -5.13
CA GLY A 118 3.86 -7.31 -4.27
C GLY A 118 3.02 -6.29 -5.03
N LEU A 119 3.64 -5.38 -5.78
CA LEU A 119 2.92 -4.34 -6.50
C LEU A 119 2.19 -4.86 -7.74
N SER A 120 2.71 -5.87 -8.41
CA SER A 120 2.01 -6.50 -9.54
C SER A 120 0.73 -7.20 -9.05
N TYR A 121 0.79 -7.83 -7.88
CA TYR A 121 -0.37 -8.44 -7.25
C TYR A 121 -1.40 -7.39 -6.82
N VAL A 122 -0.95 -6.29 -6.21
CA VAL A 122 -1.84 -5.18 -5.84
C VAL A 122 -2.58 -4.66 -7.07
N LYS A 123 -1.86 -4.43 -8.16
CA LYS A 123 -2.47 -3.95 -9.41
C LYS A 123 -3.54 -4.92 -9.91
N LEU A 124 -3.27 -6.21 -9.86
CA LEU A 124 -4.22 -7.25 -10.26
C LEU A 124 -5.51 -7.17 -9.43
N LEU A 125 -5.37 -7.07 -8.10
CA LEU A 125 -6.53 -6.98 -7.21
C LEU A 125 -7.33 -5.71 -7.42
N VAL A 126 -6.64 -4.59 -7.63
CA VAL A 126 -7.29 -3.29 -7.90
C VAL A 126 -8.08 -3.36 -9.21
N GLU A 127 -7.49 -3.91 -10.26
CA GLU A 127 -8.16 -4.06 -11.55
C GLU A 127 -9.37 -4.99 -11.46
N ALA A 128 -9.30 -6.04 -10.63
CA ALA A 128 -10.43 -6.92 -10.39
C ALA A 128 -11.63 -6.19 -9.75
N HIS A 129 -11.37 -5.08 -9.07
CA HIS A 129 -12.40 -4.20 -8.50
C HIS A 129 -12.79 -3.05 -9.44
N HIS A 130 -12.36 -3.09 -10.69
CA HIS A 130 -12.56 -2.01 -11.67
C HIS A 130 -11.95 -0.69 -11.23
N GLY A 131 -10.91 -0.76 -10.40
CA GLY A 131 -10.23 0.39 -9.85
C GLY A 131 -8.99 0.79 -10.63
N SER A 132 -8.31 1.81 -10.12
CA SER A 132 -7.06 2.32 -10.69
C SER A 132 -6.01 2.48 -9.59
N ILE A 133 -4.74 2.44 -10.00
CA ILE A 133 -3.60 2.60 -9.11
C ILE A 133 -2.62 3.59 -9.73
N SER A 134 -2.07 4.48 -8.91
CA SER A 134 -1.06 5.44 -9.34
C SER A 134 0.05 5.54 -8.30
N LEU A 135 1.22 5.97 -8.77
CA LEU A 135 2.42 6.12 -7.96
C LEU A 135 2.93 7.54 -8.08
N ASN A 136 3.28 8.15 -6.96
CA ASN A 136 3.99 9.41 -6.90
C ASN A 136 5.18 9.23 -5.97
N SER A 137 6.39 9.31 -6.50
CA SER A 137 7.61 9.06 -5.73
C SER A 137 8.72 9.98 -6.17
N GLN A 138 9.58 10.32 -5.21
CA GLN A 138 10.78 11.10 -5.46
C GLN A 138 11.92 10.48 -4.66
N ALA A 139 13.01 10.16 -5.35
CA ALA A 139 14.19 9.59 -4.72
C ALA A 139 14.66 10.47 -3.56
N GLY A 140 14.87 9.88 -2.40
CA GLY A 140 15.29 10.57 -1.18
C GLY A 140 14.16 11.20 -0.38
N LYS A 141 12.91 11.16 -0.86
CA LYS A 141 11.77 11.82 -0.17
C LYS A 141 10.63 10.88 0.16
N GLY A 142 10.58 9.71 -0.45
CA GLY A 142 9.55 8.73 -0.16
C GLY A 142 8.61 8.47 -1.33
N THR A 143 7.55 7.72 -1.06
CA THR A 143 6.62 7.22 -2.07
C THR A 143 5.19 7.34 -1.58
N MET A 144 4.28 7.71 -2.48
CA MET A 144 2.84 7.64 -2.27
C MET A 144 2.22 6.77 -3.35
N ILE A 145 1.44 5.79 -2.94
CA ILE A 145 0.65 4.96 -3.85
C ILE A 145 -0.82 5.21 -3.55
N GLU A 146 -1.57 5.54 -4.58
CA GLU A 146 -2.99 5.83 -4.47
C GLU A 146 -3.81 4.84 -5.27
N ILE A 147 -4.83 4.29 -4.63
CA ILE A 147 -5.76 3.34 -5.22
C ILE A 147 -7.15 3.92 -5.14
N ASN A 148 -7.90 3.80 -6.24
CA ASN A 148 -9.29 4.24 -6.32
C ASN A 148 -10.14 3.06 -6.73
N ILE A 149 -11.16 2.75 -5.92
CA ILE A 149 -12.10 1.66 -6.17
C ILE A 149 -13.51 2.24 -6.24
N PRO A 150 -14.22 2.06 -7.38
CA PRO A 150 -15.61 2.51 -7.49
C PRO A 150 -16.51 1.83 -6.46
N GLN A 151 -17.49 2.59 -5.98
CA GLN A 151 -18.44 2.11 -4.97
C GLN A 151 -19.85 1.95 -5.49
#